data_fd4000523c4ddb35fc4132a439a48773
#
_entry.id   fd4000523c4ddb35fc4132a439a48773
#
_cell.length_a   1.000
_cell.length_b   1.000
_cell.length_c   1.000
_cell.angle_alpha   90.00
_cell.angle_beta   90.00
_cell.angle_gamma   90.00
#
_symmetry.space_group_name_H-M   'P 1'
#
loop_
_entity.id
_entity.type
_entity.pdbx_description
1 polymer ?
#
loop_
_entity_poly.entity_id
_entity_poly.type
_entity_poly.pdbx_seq_one_letter_code
_entity_poly.pdbx_strand_id
1 'polypeptide(L)'
;LDTTFKKSLSECIQRVDGLKNTLVQHGYTILSGEPMKITISTKEFGYTGNEIANLLMECDIYPEFYDSDYIVLMPSPYNTKDDLKRLETCLCGIERKPFLINKPPKLEQSKKAMNVRQALFSSSITLDVSKSLGQVCSSVTVSCPPAILPVIPGEVISESSIEVMKYYGIETVRVVKE
;
A
#
# COMPACT_ATOMS: atom_id res chain seq x y z
N LEU A 1 -24.01 9.60 -20.07
CA LEU A 1 -22.72 8.93 -20.29
C LEU A 1 -22.67 8.44 -21.72
N ASP A 2 -21.62 8.82 -22.45
CA ASP A 2 -21.38 8.41 -23.83
C ASP A 2 -21.39 6.88 -23.94
N THR A 3 -22.13 6.37 -24.92
CA THR A 3 -22.23 4.92 -25.20
C THR A 3 -20.88 4.31 -25.53
N THR A 4 -19.99 5.07 -26.16
CA THR A 4 -18.61 4.68 -26.50
C THR A 4 -17.79 4.42 -25.23
N PHE A 5 -17.88 5.30 -24.24
CA PHE A 5 -17.18 5.12 -22.97
C PHE A 5 -17.67 3.88 -22.20
N LYS A 6 -18.98 3.65 -22.15
CA LYS A 6 -19.54 2.44 -21.51
C LYS A 6 -19.02 1.16 -22.15
N LYS A 7 -18.93 1.14 -23.48
CA LYS A 7 -18.37 0.00 -24.20
C LYS A 7 -16.89 -0.22 -23.87
N SER A 8 -16.08 0.84 -23.93
CA SER A 8 -14.66 0.78 -23.61
C SER A 8 -14.41 0.33 -22.16
N LEU A 9 -15.24 0.78 -21.22
CA LEU A 9 -15.18 0.38 -19.82
C LEU A 9 -15.49 -1.13 -19.67
N SER A 10 -16.55 -1.61 -20.30
CA SER A 10 -16.92 -3.04 -20.28
C SER A 10 -15.82 -3.93 -20.86
N GLU A 11 -15.24 -3.52 -21.99
CA GLU A 11 -14.13 -4.24 -22.61
C GLU A 11 -12.86 -4.22 -21.72
N CYS A 12 -12.60 -3.12 -21.02
CA CYS A 12 -11.50 -3.02 -20.08
C CYS A 12 -11.70 -4.00 -18.92
N ILE A 13 -12.87 -4.03 -18.29
CA ILE A 13 -13.21 -4.95 -17.20
C ILE A 13 -12.98 -6.40 -17.63
N GLN A 14 -13.47 -6.81 -18.80
CA GLN A 14 -13.28 -8.17 -19.31
C GLN A 14 -11.80 -8.53 -19.49
N ARG A 15 -10.99 -7.58 -19.99
CA ARG A 15 -9.53 -7.78 -20.13
C ARG A 15 -8.84 -7.90 -18.79
N VAL A 16 -9.22 -7.07 -17.81
CA VAL A 16 -8.68 -7.11 -16.44
C VAL A 16 -9.03 -8.42 -15.75
N ASP A 17 -10.27 -8.91 -15.91
CA ASP A 17 -10.68 -10.19 -15.34
C ASP A 17 -9.92 -11.37 -15.99
N GLY A 18 -9.70 -11.30 -17.30
CA GLY A 18 -8.83 -12.27 -17.99
C GLY A 18 -7.41 -12.29 -17.42
N LEU A 19 -6.82 -11.11 -17.23
CA LEU A 19 -5.49 -10.98 -16.63
C LEU A 19 -5.45 -11.51 -15.19
N LYS A 20 -6.44 -11.16 -14.35
CA LYS A 20 -6.54 -11.70 -12.98
C LYS A 20 -6.53 -13.23 -12.98
N ASN A 21 -7.32 -13.85 -13.87
CA ASN A 21 -7.38 -15.31 -13.99
C ASN A 21 -6.02 -15.90 -14.39
N THR A 22 -5.32 -15.29 -15.34
CA THR A 22 -3.97 -15.72 -15.74
C THR A 22 -2.99 -15.64 -14.56
N LEU A 23 -3.01 -14.54 -13.81
CA LEU A 23 -2.13 -14.35 -12.65
C LEU A 23 -2.41 -15.38 -11.54
N VAL A 24 -3.69 -15.68 -11.27
CA VAL A 24 -4.09 -16.72 -10.32
C VAL A 24 -3.57 -18.10 -10.77
N GLN A 25 -3.72 -18.44 -12.07
CA GLN A 25 -3.18 -19.69 -12.61
C GLN A 25 -1.65 -19.75 -12.52
N HIS A 26 -0.97 -18.62 -12.59
CA HIS A 26 0.47 -18.52 -12.41
C HIS A 26 0.92 -18.62 -10.93
N GLY A 27 -0.03 -18.56 -9.98
CA GLY A 27 0.20 -18.77 -8.55
C GLY A 27 0.19 -17.48 -7.72
N TYR A 28 -0.22 -16.35 -8.28
CA TYR A 28 -0.46 -15.13 -7.51
C TYR A 28 -1.77 -15.20 -6.73
N THR A 29 -1.79 -14.62 -5.54
CA THR A 29 -3.01 -14.45 -4.75
C THR A 29 -3.58 -13.07 -5.03
N ILE A 30 -4.73 -13.06 -5.73
CA ILE A 30 -5.47 -11.84 -6.07
C ILE A 30 -6.58 -11.64 -5.04
N LEU A 31 -6.61 -10.50 -4.37
CA LEU A 31 -7.71 -10.16 -3.47
C LEU A 31 -8.95 -9.75 -4.26
N SER A 32 -10.12 -10.22 -3.81
CA SER A 32 -11.41 -9.81 -4.37
C SER A 32 -11.65 -8.32 -4.09
N GLY A 33 -12.21 -7.61 -5.05
CA GLY A 33 -12.45 -6.19 -4.93
C GLY A 33 -13.04 -5.58 -6.19
N GLU A 34 -12.71 -4.34 -6.45
CA GLU A 34 -13.19 -3.58 -7.60
C GLU A 34 -12.78 -4.21 -8.93
N PRO A 35 -13.66 -4.18 -9.95
CA PRO A 35 -13.40 -4.82 -11.24
C PRO A 35 -12.10 -4.35 -11.90
N MET A 36 -11.78 -3.06 -11.80
CA MET A 36 -10.62 -2.45 -12.45
C MET A 36 -9.39 -2.34 -11.56
N LYS A 37 -9.43 -2.86 -10.35
CA LYS A 37 -8.24 -2.99 -9.48
C LYS A 37 -7.75 -4.42 -9.46
N ILE A 38 -6.43 -4.56 -9.54
CA ILE A 38 -5.73 -5.83 -9.33
C ILE A 38 -4.91 -5.66 -8.06
N THR A 39 -5.39 -6.23 -6.95
CA THR A 39 -4.68 -6.22 -5.68
C THR A 39 -4.05 -7.58 -5.46
N ILE A 40 -2.72 -7.61 -5.41
CA ILE A 40 -1.93 -8.84 -5.26
C ILE A 40 -1.37 -8.90 -3.85
N SER A 41 -1.62 -10.00 -3.13
CA SER A 41 -0.86 -10.37 -1.94
C SER A 41 0.48 -10.98 -2.39
N THR A 42 1.56 -10.23 -2.20
CA THR A 42 2.86 -10.57 -2.83
C THR A 42 3.68 -11.57 -2.01
N LYS A 43 3.48 -11.60 -0.70
CA LYS A 43 4.24 -12.46 0.21
C LYS A 43 4.03 -13.95 -0.04
N GLU A 44 2.84 -14.35 -0.48
CA GLU A 44 2.55 -15.73 -0.85
C GLU A 44 3.30 -16.18 -2.10
N PHE A 45 3.71 -15.22 -2.92
CA PHE A 45 4.58 -15.46 -4.08
C PHE A 45 6.08 -15.34 -3.73
N GLY A 46 6.39 -14.94 -2.49
CA GLY A 46 7.75 -14.89 -1.96
C GLY A 46 8.45 -13.54 -2.09
N TYR A 47 7.68 -12.47 -2.26
CA TYR A 47 8.19 -11.09 -2.37
C TYR A 47 7.39 -10.13 -1.49
N THR A 48 8.02 -9.02 -1.13
CA THR A 48 7.28 -7.84 -0.67
C THR A 48 6.64 -7.10 -1.85
N GLY A 49 5.61 -6.29 -1.59
CA GLY A 49 5.05 -5.44 -2.64
C GLY A 49 6.04 -4.43 -3.18
N ASN A 50 6.96 -3.93 -2.33
CA ASN A 50 8.06 -3.06 -2.76
C ASN A 50 8.98 -3.75 -3.79
N GLU A 51 9.37 -5.02 -3.58
CA GLU A 51 10.20 -5.76 -4.52
C GLU A 51 9.49 -5.98 -5.86
N ILE A 52 8.20 -6.40 -5.83
CA ILE A 52 7.42 -6.54 -7.08
C ILE A 52 7.24 -5.20 -7.78
N ALA A 53 7.01 -4.10 -7.04
CA ALA A 53 6.89 -2.77 -7.62
C ALA A 53 8.18 -2.36 -8.36
N ASN A 54 9.35 -2.61 -7.77
CA ASN A 54 10.63 -2.31 -8.41
C ASN A 54 10.81 -3.12 -9.71
N LEU A 55 10.50 -4.42 -9.70
CA LEU A 55 10.55 -5.26 -10.90
C LEU A 55 9.60 -4.77 -12.01
N LEU A 56 8.40 -4.30 -11.64
CA LEU A 56 7.46 -3.72 -12.59
C LEU A 56 7.97 -2.39 -13.16
N MET A 57 8.61 -1.55 -12.33
CA MET A 57 9.19 -0.28 -12.78
C MET A 57 10.34 -0.49 -13.77
N GLU A 58 11.10 -1.59 -13.68
CA GLU A 58 12.08 -1.99 -14.69
C GLU A 58 11.44 -2.33 -16.05
N CYS A 59 10.16 -2.68 -16.06
CA CYS A 59 9.34 -2.91 -17.26
C CYS A 59 8.54 -1.66 -17.69
N ASP A 60 8.83 -0.47 -17.17
CA ASP A 60 8.05 0.77 -17.36
C ASP A 60 6.57 0.65 -16.92
N ILE A 61 6.31 -0.09 -15.85
CA ILE A 61 4.98 -0.26 -15.26
C ILE A 61 4.99 0.31 -13.84
N TYR A 62 4.17 1.32 -13.60
CA TYR A 62 4.10 2.02 -12.32
C TYR A 62 2.81 1.64 -11.58
N PRO A 63 2.90 0.96 -10.41
CA PRO A 63 1.75 0.61 -9.60
C PRO A 63 1.08 1.86 -9.00
N GLU A 64 -0.23 1.78 -8.77
CA GLU A 64 -0.98 2.80 -8.04
C GLU A 64 -0.58 2.89 -6.56
N PHE A 65 -0.36 1.73 -5.96
CA PHE A 65 0.03 1.61 -4.56
C PHE A 65 0.85 0.33 -4.34
N TYR A 66 1.79 0.39 -3.43
CA TYR A 66 2.51 -0.79 -2.94
C TYR A 66 3.03 -0.56 -1.51
N ASP A 67 3.14 -1.62 -0.76
CA ASP A 67 3.74 -1.65 0.58
C ASP A 67 4.47 -2.99 0.82
N SER A 68 4.74 -3.31 2.09
CA SER A 68 5.41 -4.57 2.44
C SER A 68 4.57 -5.82 2.15
N ASP A 69 3.24 -5.69 1.98
CA ASP A 69 2.30 -6.81 1.89
C ASP A 69 1.63 -6.93 0.52
N TYR A 70 1.35 -5.79 -0.11
CA TYR A 70 0.48 -5.71 -1.28
C TYR A 70 1.05 -4.84 -2.39
N ILE A 71 0.56 -5.08 -3.59
CA ILE A 71 0.67 -4.18 -4.73
C ILE A 71 -0.72 -3.99 -5.34
N VAL A 72 -1.03 -2.75 -5.73
CA VAL A 72 -2.30 -2.40 -6.39
C VAL A 72 -2.01 -1.82 -7.76
N LEU A 73 -2.64 -2.39 -8.77
CA LEU A 73 -2.60 -1.93 -10.15
C LEU A 73 -4.00 -1.45 -10.53
N MET A 74 -4.08 -0.32 -11.22
CA MET A 74 -5.34 0.29 -11.67
C MET A 74 -5.35 0.51 -13.19
N PRO A 75 -5.61 -0.55 -13.98
CA PRO A 75 -5.83 -0.38 -15.41
C PRO A 75 -7.03 0.52 -15.70
N SER A 76 -6.99 1.21 -16.83
CA SER A 76 -8.04 2.09 -17.30
C SER A 76 -8.49 1.72 -18.72
N PRO A 77 -9.65 2.21 -19.20
CA PRO A 77 -10.08 2.01 -20.57
C PRO A 77 -9.13 2.53 -21.64
N TYR A 78 -8.18 3.41 -21.24
CA TYR A 78 -7.16 3.97 -22.13
C TYR A 78 -5.93 3.07 -22.28
N ASN A 79 -5.76 2.10 -21.39
CA ASN A 79 -4.68 1.12 -21.56
C ASN A 79 -4.99 0.19 -22.75
N THR A 80 -3.98 0.02 -23.58
CA THR A 80 -4.05 -0.84 -24.76
C THR A 80 -4.01 -2.33 -24.39
N LYS A 81 -4.27 -3.19 -25.35
CA LYS A 81 -4.05 -4.64 -25.17
C LYS A 81 -2.57 -4.95 -24.92
N ASP A 82 -1.68 -4.21 -25.58
CA ASP A 82 -0.24 -4.38 -25.46
C ASP A 82 0.28 -3.96 -24.08
N ASP A 83 -0.31 -2.92 -23.46
CA ASP A 83 0.01 -2.54 -22.09
C ASP A 83 -0.33 -3.66 -21.10
N LEU A 84 -1.53 -4.23 -21.20
CA LEU A 84 -1.92 -5.34 -20.33
C LEU A 84 -1.12 -6.62 -20.62
N LYS A 85 -0.74 -6.85 -21.87
CA LYS A 85 0.12 -7.98 -22.23
C LYS A 85 1.54 -7.81 -21.69
N ARG A 86 2.07 -6.58 -21.72
CA ARG A 86 3.35 -6.25 -21.09
C ARG A 86 3.32 -6.51 -19.58
N LEU A 87 2.25 -6.07 -18.90
CA LEU A 87 2.05 -6.33 -17.48
C LEU A 87 1.99 -7.84 -17.17
N GLU A 88 1.20 -8.59 -17.96
CA GLU A 88 1.13 -10.06 -17.85
C GLU A 88 2.50 -10.70 -18.01
N THR A 89 3.22 -10.31 -19.07
CA THR A 89 4.54 -10.88 -19.37
C THR A 89 5.54 -10.59 -18.26
N CYS A 90 5.54 -9.36 -17.73
CA CYS A 90 6.43 -8.97 -16.64
C CYS A 90 6.12 -9.78 -15.38
N LEU A 91 4.86 -9.82 -14.93
CA LEU A 91 4.47 -10.57 -13.72
C LEU A 91 4.68 -12.08 -13.87
N CYS A 92 4.33 -12.67 -15.00
CA CYS A 92 4.52 -14.09 -15.25
C CYS A 92 6.00 -14.48 -15.46
N GLY A 93 6.87 -13.51 -15.75
CA GLY A 93 8.31 -13.72 -15.84
C GLY A 93 9.03 -13.74 -14.49
N ILE A 94 8.37 -13.32 -13.42
CA ILE A 94 8.95 -13.34 -12.07
C ILE A 94 8.96 -14.78 -11.53
N GLU A 95 10.13 -15.25 -11.13
CA GLU A 95 10.28 -16.58 -10.53
C GLU A 95 9.70 -16.60 -9.10
N ARG A 96 8.88 -17.59 -8.79
CA ARG A 96 8.30 -17.75 -7.46
C ARG A 96 9.37 -18.12 -6.43
N LYS A 97 9.38 -17.43 -5.28
CA LYS A 97 10.24 -17.68 -4.13
C LYS A 97 9.46 -18.35 -2.97
N PRO A 98 10.14 -18.84 -1.94
CA PRO A 98 9.50 -19.30 -0.72
C PRO A 98 8.66 -18.19 -0.06
N PHE A 99 7.52 -18.57 0.51
CA PHE A 99 6.58 -17.70 1.22
C PHE A 99 7.25 -16.86 2.33
N LEU A 100 6.93 -15.57 2.41
CA LEU A 100 7.40 -14.66 3.46
C LEU A 100 6.46 -14.69 4.67
N ILE A 101 6.94 -15.19 5.79
CA ILE A 101 6.13 -15.46 7.00
C ILE A 101 5.78 -14.20 7.79
N ASN A 102 6.54 -13.09 7.65
CA ASN A 102 6.33 -11.89 8.43
C ASN A 102 4.97 -11.24 8.13
N LYS A 103 4.22 -10.96 9.20
CA LYS A 103 2.90 -10.32 9.12
C LYS A 103 2.97 -8.90 9.70
N PRO A 104 2.10 -7.98 9.25
CA PRO A 104 2.00 -6.67 9.87
C PRO A 104 1.67 -6.79 11.35
N PRO A 105 2.30 -6.01 12.23
CA PRO A 105 1.97 -5.97 13.64
C PRO A 105 0.52 -5.54 13.84
N LYS A 106 -0.09 -6.00 14.93
CA LYS A 106 -1.45 -5.59 15.28
C LYS A 106 -1.41 -4.15 15.79
N LEU A 107 -2.13 -3.27 15.11
CA LEU A 107 -2.31 -1.91 15.58
C LEU A 107 -3.38 -1.89 16.69
N GLU A 108 -3.00 -1.34 17.85
CA GLU A 108 -3.92 -1.09 18.96
C GLU A 108 -4.35 0.38 18.96
N GLN A 109 -5.55 0.64 19.51
CA GLN A 109 -6.05 2.01 19.58
C GLN A 109 -5.19 2.84 20.54
N SER A 110 -4.63 3.93 20.03
CA SER A 110 -3.81 4.85 20.82
C SER A 110 -4.64 5.71 21.77
N LYS A 111 -4.07 6.08 22.92
CA LYS A 111 -4.74 6.94 23.90
C LYS A 111 -4.73 8.39 23.39
N LYS A 112 -5.90 9.02 23.42
CA LYS A 112 -6.02 10.45 23.11
C LYS A 112 -5.49 11.30 24.28
N ALA A 113 -4.54 12.19 23.99
CA ALA A 113 -3.99 13.15 24.94
C ALA A 113 -4.56 14.56 24.76
N MET A 114 -4.81 14.98 23.52
CA MET A 114 -5.39 16.28 23.18
C MET A 114 -6.23 16.19 21.92
N ASN A 115 -6.94 17.26 21.56
CA ASN A 115 -7.68 17.24 20.30
C ASN A 115 -6.73 17.48 19.09
N VAL A 116 -7.16 17.03 17.92
CA VAL A 116 -6.40 17.10 16.67
C VAL A 116 -5.93 18.53 16.36
N ARG A 117 -6.82 19.52 16.50
CA ARG A 117 -6.50 20.91 16.24
C ARG A 117 -5.41 21.45 17.16
N GLN A 118 -5.46 21.14 18.46
CA GLN A 118 -4.43 21.52 19.42
C GLN A 118 -3.08 20.94 19.04
N ALA A 119 -3.03 19.63 18.73
CA ALA A 119 -1.81 18.96 18.34
C ALA A 119 -1.19 19.57 17.07
N LEU A 120 -2.01 19.88 16.07
CA LEU A 120 -1.53 20.43 14.79
C LEU A 120 -0.98 21.85 14.91
N PHE A 121 -1.54 22.67 15.80
CA PHE A 121 -1.12 24.06 15.99
C PHE A 121 -0.12 24.26 17.15
N SER A 122 0.26 23.19 17.86
CA SER A 122 1.32 23.21 18.85
C SER A 122 2.70 23.29 18.20
N SER A 123 3.66 23.86 18.92
CA SER A 123 5.08 23.71 18.56
C SER A 123 5.42 22.25 18.47
N SER A 124 6.19 21.85 17.47
CA SER A 124 6.50 20.44 17.22
C SER A 124 7.98 20.23 16.87
N ILE A 125 8.47 19.03 17.16
CA ILE A 125 9.78 18.55 16.76
C ILE A 125 9.65 17.23 16.01
N THR A 126 10.63 16.92 15.17
CA THR A 126 10.73 15.62 14.52
C THR A 126 11.64 14.72 15.33
N LEU A 127 11.18 13.52 15.64
CA LEU A 127 11.94 12.50 16.35
C LEU A 127 12.08 11.26 15.48
N ASP A 128 13.13 10.51 15.71
CA ASP A 128 13.21 9.12 15.29
C ASP A 128 12.06 8.31 15.95
N VAL A 129 11.44 7.43 15.17
CA VAL A 129 10.30 6.60 15.63
C VAL A 129 10.69 5.80 16.88
N SER A 130 11.92 5.31 16.99
CA SER A 130 12.39 4.57 18.16
C SER A 130 12.44 5.39 19.46
N LYS A 131 12.45 6.73 19.34
CA LYS A 131 12.52 7.68 20.46
C LYS A 131 11.19 8.37 20.75
N SER A 132 10.14 8.01 20.04
CA SER A 132 8.83 8.70 20.09
C SER A 132 7.83 8.08 21.07
N LEU A 133 8.18 7.00 21.77
CA LEU A 133 7.30 6.33 22.72
C LEU A 133 6.77 7.32 23.79
N GLY A 134 5.45 7.33 24.00
CA GLY A 134 4.79 8.19 24.97
C GLY A 134 4.61 9.65 24.54
N GLN A 135 5.23 10.06 23.43
CA GLN A 135 5.06 11.41 22.88
C GLN A 135 3.71 11.57 22.19
N VAL A 136 3.22 12.80 22.09
CA VAL A 136 1.95 13.11 21.40
C VAL A 136 2.21 13.41 19.93
N CYS A 137 1.58 12.66 19.05
CA CYS A 137 1.71 12.89 17.59
C CYS A 137 1.16 14.26 17.19
N SER A 138 1.89 14.97 16.33
CA SER A 138 1.48 16.25 15.72
C SER A 138 1.44 16.22 14.20
N SER A 139 1.66 15.07 13.59
CA SER A 139 1.62 14.91 12.12
C SER A 139 0.23 14.62 11.59
N VAL A 140 -0.18 15.31 10.52
CA VAL A 140 -1.42 15.02 9.78
C VAL A 140 -1.30 13.69 9.05
N THR A 141 -0.11 13.42 8.50
CA THR A 141 0.21 12.22 7.73
C THR A 141 1.52 11.68 8.25
N VAL A 142 1.51 10.44 8.68
CA VAL A 142 2.75 9.78 9.11
C VAL A 142 3.47 9.25 7.87
N SER A 143 2.78 8.53 7.02
CA SER A 143 3.25 8.05 5.70
C SER A 143 2.11 7.37 4.93
N CYS A 144 2.31 7.17 3.65
CA CYS A 144 1.52 6.25 2.84
C CYS A 144 2.51 5.50 1.92
N PRO A 145 2.71 4.23 2.06
CA PRO A 145 2.09 3.27 2.99
C PRO A 145 2.48 3.48 4.48
N PRO A 146 1.70 2.94 5.44
CA PRO A 146 0.45 2.23 5.22
C PRO A 146 -0.72 3.16 4.89
N ALA A 147 -1.79 2.63 4.28
CA ALA A 147 -3.01 3.40 4.02
C ALA A 147 -3.81 3.71 5.31
N ILE A 148 -3.52 3.01 6.41
CA ILE A 148 -4.08 3.24 7.75
C ILE A 148 -3.02 3.92 8.58
N LEU A 149 -3.35 5.09 9.16
CA LEU A 149 -2.42 5.82 10.01
C LEU A 149 -2.16 5.06 11.31
N PRO A 150 -0.90 4.74 11.64
CA PRO A 150 -0.53 4.09 12.92
C PRO A 150 -0.86 4.93 14.15
N VAL A 151 -0.92 6.24 14.00
CA VAL A 151 -1.25 7.21 15.05
C VAL A 151 -1.77 8.49 14.37
N ILE A 152 -2.74 9.16 14.97
CA ILE A 152 -3.27 10.44 14.48
C ILE A 152 -2.85 11.61 15.41
N PRO A 153 -2.90 12.87 14.92
CA PRO A 153 -2.56 14.03 15.74
C PRO A 153 -3.39 14.09 17.02
N GLY A 154 -2.70 14.29 18.14
CA GLY A 154 -3.30 14.34 19.48
C GLY A 154 -3.37 13.01 20.20
N GLU A 155 -2.95 11.92 19.58
CA GLU A 155 -2.78 10.62 20.23
C GLU A 155 -1.37 10.41 20.74
N VAL A 156 -1.27 9.62 21.81
CA VAL A 156 0.01 9.18 22.38
C VAL A 156 0.56 8.04 21.55
N ILE A 157 1.79 8.15 21.11
CA ILE A 157 2.49 7.11 20.36
C ILE A 157 2.76 5.91 21.28
N SER A 158 2.17 4.77 20.95
CA SER A 158 2.29 3.51 21.69
C SER A 158 3.38 2.61 21.11
N GLU A 159 3.72 1.54 21.82
CA GLU A 159 4.63 0.51 21.30
C GLU A 159 4.07 -0.11 20.01
N SER A 160 2.77 -0.44 19.97
CA SER A 160 2.14 -0.99 18.77
C SER A 160 2.20 -0.02 17.57
N SER A 161 2.04 1.29 17.83
CA SER A 161 2.22 2.31 16.78
C SER A 161 3.65 2.33 16.24
N ILE A 162 4.65 2.23 17.13
CA ILE A 162 6.07 2.17 16.76
C ILE A 162 6.38 0.91 15.94
N GLU A 163 5.88 -0.25 16.34
CA GLU A 163 6.08 -1.50 15.61
C GLU A 163 5.48 -1.42 14.19
N VAL A 164 4.27 -0.88 14.05
CA VAL A 164 3.65 -0.68 12.74
C VAL A 164 4.44 0.32 11.90
N MET A 165 4.86 1.45 12.48
CA MET A 165 5.69 2.42 11.76
C MET A 165 6.98 1.80 11.24
N LYS A 166 7.71 1.05 12.09
CA LYS A 166 8.94 0.34 11.69
C LYS A 166 8.69 -0.70 10.60
N TYR A 167 7.61 -1.46 10.71
CA TYR A 167 7.23 -2.47 9.72
C TYR A 167 7.05 -1.89 8.32
N TYR A 168 6.49 -0.68 8.22
CA TYR A 168 6.30 0.03 6.95
C TYR A 168 7.44 0.99 6.60
N GLY A 169 8.57 0.94 7.31
CA GLY A 169 9.76 1.73 7.01
C GLY A 169 9.64 3.22 7.33
N ILE A 170 8.74 3.59 8.25
CA ILE A 170 8.61 4.96 8.72
C ILE A 170 9.71 5.21 9.77
N GLU A 171 10.64 6.08 9.45
CA GLU A 171 11.83 6.34 10.28
C GLU A 171 11.63 7.48 11.28
N THR A 172 10.82 8.49 10.90
CA THR A 172 10.62 9.70 11.71
C THR A 172 9.16 10.05 11.88
N VAL A 173 8.84 10.72 12.99
CA VAL A 173 7.50 11.23 13.28
C VAL A 173 7.58 12.60 13.95
N ARG A 174 6.61 13.48 13.64
CA ARG A 174 6.50 14.77 14.33
C ARG A 174 5.68 14.62 15.59
N VAL A 175 6.19 15.18 16.68
CA VAL A 175 5.53 15.17 17.99
C VAL A 175 5.38 16.59 18.53
N VAL A 176 4.40 16.79 19.41
CA VAL A 176 4.23 18.04 20.14
C VAL A 176 5.45 18.28 20.99
N LYS A 177 6.02 19.48 20.93
CA LYS A 177 7.14 19.90 21.80
C LYS A 177 6.57 20.26 23.18
N GLU A 178 7.08 19.62 24.20
CA GLU A 178 6.81 19.98 25.60
C GLU A 178 7.36 21.37 25.94
#